data_31ebfdd803c33ece11913ea313408215
#
_entry.id   31ebfdd803c33ece11913ea313408215
#
_cell.length_a   1.000
_cell.length_b   1.000
_cell.length_c   1.000
_cell.angle_alpha   90.00
_cell.angle_beta   90.00
_cell.angle_gamma   90.00
#
_symmetry.space_group_name_H-M   'P 1'
#
loop_
_entity.id
_entity.type
_entity.pdbx_description
1 polymer ?
#
loop_
_entity_poly.entity_id
_entity_poly.type
_entity_poly.pdbx_seq_one_letter_code
_entity_poly.pdbx_strand_id
1 'polypeptide(L)'
;SHRGFANLPPGVLVYAVEGPFFFGAVETFERTLAATHTDPRVLIIRLRWVPFIDITGLQTLEEVVGDLHKRGVTVLLSGANERVLGKLRRAGIVAQVGEENVFGDVAAALQAATVAAR
;
A
#
# COMPACT_ATOMS: atom_id res chain seq x y z
N SER A 1 4.69 9.62 -8.24
CA SER A 1 5.86 10.38 -7.89
C SER A 1 6.66 9.67 -6.83
N HIS A 2 7.92 9.88 -6.87
CA HIS A 2 8.82 9.09 -6.11
C HIS A 2 9.24 9.67 -4.81
N ARG A 3 8.94 10.79 -4.45
CA ARG A 3 9.11 11.41 -3.14
C ARG A 3 10.35 10.99 -2.35
N GLY A 4 11.47 10.83 -3.01
CA GLY A 4 12.74 10.64 -2.33
C GLY A 4 13.09 9.25 -1.86
N PHE A 5 12.41 8.24 -2.33
CA PHE A 5 12.77 6.86 -1.98
C PHE A 5 13.70 6.27 -3.05
N ALA A 6 14.83 6.93 -3.26
CA ALA A 6 15.75 6.53 -4.32
C ALA A 6 16.45 5.21 -4.04
N ASN A 7 16.64 4.85 -2.77
CA ASN A 7 17.43 3.69 -2.39
C ASN A 7 16.59 2.63 -1.72
N LEU A 8 15.55 2.16 -2.42
CA LEU A 8 14.71 1.09 -1.89
C LEU A 8 15.46 -0.23 -1.88
N PRO A 9 15.25 -1.06 -0.86
CA PRO A 9 15.80 -2.42 -0.87
C PRO A 9 15.29 -3.21 -2.07
N PRO A 10 16.07 -4.17 -2.58
CA PRO A 10 15.60 -5.02 -3.66
C PRO A 10 14.29 -5.72 -3.28
N GLY A 11 13.36 -5.77 -4.22
CA GLY A 11 12.08 -6.43 -4.01
C GLY A 11 11.03 -5.58 -3.29
N VAL A 12 11.36 -4.33 -2.94
CA VAL A 12 10.43 -3.44 -2.24
C VAL A 12 10.03 -2.30 -3.17
N LEU A 13 8.72 -2.09 -3.31
CA LEU A 13 8.17 -0.92 -4.01
C LEU A 13 7.35 -0.09 -3.04
N VAL A 14 7.32 1.20 -3.29
CA VAL A 14 6.49 2.14 -2.53
C VAL A 14 5.53 2.82 -3.51
N TYR A 15 4.26 2.80 -3.20
CA TYR A 15 3.24 3.44 -4.00
C TYR A 15 2.48 4.45 -3.12
N ALA A 16 2.54 5.72 -3.49
CA ALA A 16 1.84 6.77 -2.75
C ALA A 16 0.49 7.06 -3.39
N VAL A 17 -0.56 6.92 -2.62
CA VAL A 17 -1.90 7.31 -3.05
C VAL A 17 -2.11 8.76 -2.63
N GLU A 18 -2.53 9.61 -3.58
CA GLU A 18 -2.76 11.02 -3.32
C GLU A 18 -4.22 11.33 -3.55
N GLY A 19 -4.80 12.03 -2.59
CA GLY A 19 -6.19 12.44 -2.67
C GLY A 19 -7.16 11.35 -2.22
N PRO A 20 -8.44 11.72 -2.08
CA PRO A 20 -9.41 10.85 -1.41
C PRO A 20 -10.07 9.80 -2.30
N PHE A 21 -9.97 9.92 -3.62
CA PHE A 21 -10.87 9.17 -4.50
C PHE A 21 -10.23 7.98 -5.19
N PHE A 22 -8.94 7.81 -5.14
CA PHE A 22 -8.27 6.68 -5.78
C PHE A 22 -8.52 6.59 -7.30
N PHE A 23 -8.93 7.69 -7.92
CA PHE A 23 -9.17 7.69 -9.37
C PHE A 23 -7.89 7.36 -10.12
N GLY A 24 -7.98 6.37 -10.99
CA GLY A 24 -6.85 5.95 -11.78
C GLY A 24 -5.77 5.21 -10.99
N ALA A 25 -5.96 5.03 -9.69
CA ALA A 25 -4.96 4.38 -8.86
C ALA A 25 -4.69 2.95 -9.32
N VAL A 26 -5.74 2.20 -9.62
CA VAL A 26 -5.60 0.81 -10.06
C VAL A 26 -4.83 0.74 -11.37
N GLU A 27 -5.19 1.57 -12.35
CA GLU A 27 -4.52 1.57 -13.65
C GLU A 27 -3.05 1.97 -13.53
N THR A 28 -2.77 3.01 -12.75
CA THR A 28 -1.39 3.45 -12.53
C THR A 28 -0.58 2.35 -11.85
N PHE A 29 -1.19 1.71 -10.88
CA PHE A 29 -0.58 0.65 -10.13
C PHE A 29 -0.25 -0.54 -11.02
N GLU A 30 -1.20 -0.98 -11.84
CA GLU A 30 -0.98 -2.10 -12.75
C GLU A 30 0.10 -1.78 -13.78
N ARG A 31 0.14 -0.53 -14.26
CA ARG A 31 1.16 -0.08 -15.18
C ARG A 31 2.55 -0.12 -14.54
N THR A 32 2.63 0.30 -13.29
CA THR A 32 3.88 0.26 -12.53
C THR A 32 4.39 -1.17 -12.37
N LEU A 33 3.50 -2.09 -12.04
CA LEU A 33 3.87 -3.49 -11.90
C LEU A 33 4.30 -4.11 -13.24
N ALA A 34 3.58 -3.78 -14.30
CA ALA A 34 3.92 -4.29 -15.63
C ALA A 34 5.31 -3.83 -16.07
N ALA A 35 5.69 -2.60 -15.73
CA ALA A 35 6.98 -2.05 -16.12
C ALA A 35 8.17 -2.73 -15.41
N THR A 36 7.94 -3.39 -14.28
CA THR A 36 9.03 -4.04 -13.55
C THR A 36 9.31 -5.46 -14.03
N HIS A 37 8.44 -6.03 -14.83
CA HIS A 37 8.53 -7.40 -15.36
C HIS A 37 8.47 -8.49 -14.30
N THR A 38 8.65 -8.17 -13.05
CA THR A 38 8.50 -9.12 -11.93
C THR A 38 7.73 -8.44 -10.83
N ASP A 39 6.95 -9.22 -10.08
CA ASP A 39 6.23 -8.68 -8.93
C ASP A 39 7.21 -8.37 -7.80
N PRO A 40 6.99 -7.30 -7.05
CA PRO A 40 7.78 -7.05 -5.86
C PRO A 40 7.50 -8.12 -4.81
N ARG A 41 8.38 -8.27 -3.86
CA ARG A 41 8.11 -9.11 -2.69
C ARG A 41 7.23 -8.38 -1.69
N VAL A 42 7.46 -7.08 -1.56
CA VAL A 42 6.73 -6.22 -0.63
C VAL A 42 6.32 -4.95 -1.35
N LEU A 43 5.07 -4.57 -1.20
CA LEU A 43 4.58 -3.27 -1.65
C LEU A 43 4.10 -2.47 -0.46
N ILE A 44 4.65 -1.27 -0.30
CA ILE A 44 4.19 -0.33 0.72
C ILE A 44 3.22 0.64 0.04
N ILE A 45 2.00 0.68 0.53
CA ILE A 45 1.01 1.66 0.07
C ILE A 45 1.00 2.81 1.09
N ARG A 46 1.45 3.97 0.67
CA ARG A 46 1.47 5.15 1.52
C ARG A 46 0.12 5.86 1.44
N LEU A 47 -0.47 6.07 2.61
CA LEU A 47 -1.77 6.72 2.72
C LEU A 47 -1.68 8.09 3.40
N ARG A 48 -0.48 8.62 3.53
CA ARG A 48 -0.23 9.90 4.21
C ARG A 48 -1.04 11.05 3.62
N TRP A 49 -1.23 11.06 2.32
CA TRP A 49 -1.90 12.16 1.63
C TRP A 49 -3.36 11.84 1.28
N VAL A 50 -3.92 10.82 1.93
CA VAL A 50 -5.33 10.47 1.79
C VAL A 50 -6.07 11.09 2.98
N PRO A 51 -6.81 12.19 2.78
CA PRO A 51 -7.47 12.87 3.92
C PRO A 51 -8.70 12.12 4.42
N PHE A 52 -9.39 11.43 3.52
CA PHE A 52 -10.54 10.58 3.86
C PHE A 52 -10.69 9.52 2.77
N ILE A 53 -11.46 8.50 3.06
CA ILE A 53 -11.70 7.42 2.11
C ILE A 53 -13.18 7.09 2.11
N ASP A 54 -13.77 6.95 0.92
CA ASP A 54 -15.18 6.59 0.79
C ASP A 54 -15.32 5.09 0.48
N ILE A 55 -16.56 4.65 0.32
CA ILE A 55 -16.85 3.23 0.05
C ILE A 55 -16.13 2.75 -1.22
N THR A 56 -16.16 3.56 -2.28
CA THR A 56 -15.49 3.20 -3.53
C THR A 56 -13.99 3.02 -3.32
N GLY A 57 -13.38 3.94 -2.58
CA GLY A 57 -11.96 3.84 -2.26
C GLY A 57 -11.64 2.60 -1.43
N LEU A 58 -12.49 2.28 -0.46
CA LEU A 58 -12.32 1.07 0.35
C LEU A 58 -12.41 -0.18 -0.51
N GLN A 59 -13.39 -0.25 -1.40
CA GLN A 59 -13.54 -1.39 -2.29
C GLN A 59 -12.35 -1.53 -3.22
N THR A 60 -11.89 -0.41 -3.78
CA THR A 60 -10.72 -0.41 -4.65
C THR A 60 -9.48 -0.92 -3.92
N LEU A 61 -9.26 -0.43 -2.71
CA LEU A 61 -8.09 -0.87 -1.93
C LEU A 61 -8.18 -2.35 -1.58
N GLU A 62 -9.36 -2.81 -1.20
CA GLU A 62 -9.57 -4.22 -0.90
C GLU A 62 -9.24 -5.11 -2.10
N GLU A 63 -9.69 -4.72 -3.29
CA GLU A 63 -9.42 -5.47 -4.51
C GLU A 63 -7.92 -5.48 -4.85
N VAL A 64 -7.27 -4.33 -4.73
CA VAL A 64 -5.83 -4.22 -4.99
C VAL A 64 -5.05 -5.11 -4.04
N VAL A 65 -5.38 -5.07 -2.76
CA VAL A 65 -4.70 -5.92 -1.76
C VAL A 65 -4.94 -7.40 -2.07
N GLY A 66 -6.17 -7.76 -2.42
CA GLY A 66 -6.50 -9.13 -2.76
C GLY A 66 -5.72 -9.64 -3.96
N ASP A 67 -5.62 -8.83 -5.00
CA ASP A 67 -4.86 -9.20 -6.21
C ASP A 67 -3.38 -9.35 -5.90
N LEU A 68 -2.83 -8.45 -5.10
CA LEU A 68 -1.43 -8.53 -4.70
C LEU A 68 -1.15 -9.80 -3.90
N HIS A 69 -2.03 -10.14 -2.98
CA HIS A 69 -1.86 -11.36 -2.20
C HIS A 69 -1.87 -12.60 -3.09
N LYS A 70 -2.73 -12.62 -4.10
CA LYS A 70 -2.76 -13.73 -5.06
C LYS A 70 -1.46 -13.85 -5.82
N ARG A 71 -0.75 -12.75 -6.01
CA ARG A 71 0.54 -12.72 -6.70
C ARG A 71 1.71 -12.96 -5.75
N GLY A 72 1.44 -13.25 -4.50
CA GLY A 72 2.48 -13.52 -3.51
C GLY A 72 3.16 -12.29 -2.96
N VAL A 73 2.56 -11.11 -3.13
CA VAL A 73 3.13 -9.85 -2.66
C VAL A 73 2.63 -9.57 -1.24
N THR A 74 3.56 -9.22 -0.36
CA THR A 74 3.22 -8.76 0.99
C THR A 74 2.88 -7.27 0.91
N VAL A 75 1.74 -6.88 1.44
CA VAL A 75 1.29 -5.49 1.41
C VAL A 75 1.44 -4.86 2.78
N LEU A 76 2.11 -3.71 2.84
CA LEU A 76 2.21 -2.90 4.04
C LEU A 76 1.47 -1.59 3.80
N LEU A 77 0.82 -1.08 4.84
CA LEU A 77 0.15 0.22 4.78
C LEU A 77 0.87 1.19 5.70
N SER A 78 1.03 2.43 5.28
CA SER A 78 1.69 3.43 6.11
C SER A 78 1.01 4.78 6.06
N GLY A 79 1.03 5.47 7.19
CA GLY A 79 0.68 6.88 7.26
C GLY A 79 -0.80 7.22 7.25
N ALA A 80 -1.69 6.24 7.35
CA ALA A 80 -3.13 6.52 7.42
C ALA A 80 -3.44 7.34 8.66
N ASN A 81 -4.24 8.39 8.51
CA ASN A 81 -4.71 9.13 9.68
C ASN A 81 -5.73 8.27 10.44
N GLU A 82 -6.09 8.71 11.65
CA GLU A 82 -6.97 7.92 12.50
C GLU A 82 -8.33 7.65 11.88
N ARG A 83 -8.88 8.63 11.16
CA ARG A 83 -10.17 8.48 10.50
C ARG A 83 -10.11 7.43 9.40
N VAL A 84 -9.11 7.52 8.54
CA VAL A 84 -8.91 6.55 7.47
C VAL A 84 -8.64 5.17 8.06
N LEU A 85 -7.78 5.09 9.05
CA LEU A 85 -7.45 3.81 9.68
C LEU A 85 -8.68 3.15 10.29
N GLY A 86 -9.54 3.93 10.94
CA GLY A 86 -10.79 3.39 11.49
C GLY A 86 -11.68 2.79 10.43
N LYS A 87 -11.77 3.43 9.26
CA LYS A 87 -12.56 2.89 8.15
C LYS A 87 -11.93 1.62 7.58
N LEU A 88 -10.61 1.59 7.47
CA LEU A 88 -9.89 0.40 7.00
C LEU A 88 -10.15 -0.79 7.94
N ARG A 89 -10.16 -0.54 9.25
CA ARG A 89 -10.47 -1.60 10.22
C ARG A 89 -11.88 -2.12 10.05
N ARG A 90 -12.85 -1.22 9.98
CA ARG A 90 -14.26 -1.60 9.86
C ARG A 90 -14.56 -2.34 8.55
N ALA A 91 -13.83 -2.00 7.49
CA ALA A 91 -13.98 -2.66 6.20
C ALA A 91 -13.25 -4.00 6.11
N GLY A 92 -12.48 -4.36 7.15
CA GLY A 92 -11.73 -5.61 7.15
C GLY A 92 -10.39 -5.56 6.44
N ILE A 93 -9.97 -4.39 5.98
CA ILE A 93 -8.73 -4.26 5.22
C ILE A 93 -7.52 -4.40 6.13
N VAL A 94 -7.58 -3.89 7.36
CA VAL A 94 -6.48 -4.08 8.31
C VAL A 94 -6.30 -5.57 8.61
N ALA A 95 -7.39 -6.30 8.78
CA ALA A 95 -7.31 -7.76 8.97
C ALA A 95 -6.76 -8.46 7.73
N GLN A 96 -7.12 -7.96 6.55
CA GLN A 96 -6.66 -8.52 5.28
C GLN A 96 -5.14 -8.40 5.12
N VAL A 97 -4.57 -7.22 5.41
CA VAL A 97 -3.12 -7.02 5.32
C VAL A 97 -2.38 -7.56 6.53
N GLY A 98 -3.03 -7.64 7.68
CA GLY A 98 -2.44 -8.01 8.95
C GLY A 98 -2.13 -6.79 9.80
N GLU A 99 -2.49 -6.83 11.09
CA GLU A 99 -2.23 -5.70 12.00
C GLU A 99 -0.75 -5.35 12.06
N GLU A 100 0.10 -6.35 11.99
CA GLU A 100 1.56 -6.17 12.06
C GLU A 100 2.10 -5.46 10.82
N ASN A 101 1.31 -5.35 9.76
CA ASN A 101 1.72 -4.72 8.50
C ASN A 101 1.16 -3.30 8.34
N VAL A 102 0.63 -2.72 9.40
CA VAL A 102 0.10 -1.36 9.39
C VAL A 102 1.03 -0.48 10.23
N PHE A 103 1.53 0.59 9.64
CA PHE A 103 2.56 1.43 10.25
C PHE A 103 2.13 2.89 10.27
N GLY A 104 2.59 3.62 11.30
CA GLY A 104 2.28 5.04 11.42
C GLY A 104 3.04 5.92 10.45
N ASP A 105 4.20 5.46 9.98
CA ASP A 105 4.99 6.22 9.00
C ASP A 105 5.72 5.28 8.05
N VAL A 106 6.25 5.86 6.97
CA VAL A 106 6.89 5.07 5.93
C VAL A 106 8.26 4.54 6.38
N ALA A 107 8.92 5.21 7.30
CA ALA A 107 10.23 4.74 7.78
C ALA A 107 10.09 3.39 8.49
N ALA A 108 9.08 3.26 9.35
CA ALA A 108 8.81 1.99 10.03
C ALA A 108 8.42 0.90 9.02
N ALA A 109 7.61 1.26 8.03
CA ALA A 109 7.21 0.30 6.99
C ALA A 109 8.43 -0.16 6.18
N LEU A 110 9.33 0.75 5.83
CA LEU A 110 10.55 0.39 5.08
C LEU A 110 11.43 -0.55 5.87
N GLN A 111 11.58 -0.33 7.17
CA GLN A 111 12.34 -1.23 8.02
C GLN A 111 11.75 -2.63 8.01
N ALA A 112 10.44 -2.74 8.17
CA ALA A 112 9.75 -4.03 8.14
C ALA A 112 9.88 -4.68 6.76
N ALA A 113 9.76 -3.90 5.70
CA ALA A 113 9.87 -4.39 4.33
C ALA A 113 11.26 -4.96 4.04
N THR A 114 12.30 -4.34 4.55
CA THR A 114 13.66 -4.82 4.37
C THR A 114 13.84 -6.22 4.94
N VAL A 115 13.25 -6.47 6.11
CA VAL A 115 13.29 -7.80 6.73
C VAL A 115 12.44 -8.78 5.93
N ALA A 116 11.24 -8.38 5.53
CA ALA A 116 10.29 -9.26 4.82
C ALA A 116 10.78 -9.65 3.41
N ALA A 117 11.59 -8.79 2.79
CA ALA A 117 12.07 -9.02 1.43
C ALA A 117 13.32 -9.92 1.36
N ARG A 118 13.88 -10.28 2.50
CA ARG A 118 15.07 -11.14 2.56
C ARG A 118 14.82 -12.56 2.11
#